data_996869825beb12f0c559faa1aa97de53
#
_entry.id   996869825beb12f0c559faa1aa97de53
#
_cell.length_a   1.000
_cell.length_b   1.000
_cell.length_c   1.000
_cell.angle_alpha   90.00
_cell.angle_beta   90.00
_cell.angle_gamma   90.00
#
_symmetry.space_group_name_H-M   'P 1'
#
loop_
_entity.id
_entity.type
_entity.pdbx_description
1 polymer ?
#
loop_
_entity_poly.entity_id
_entity_poly.type
_entity_poly.pdbx_seq_one_letter_code
_entity_poly.pdbx_strand_id
1 'polypeptide(L)'
;MSTDGADGVDPTRESKSGTGPAGTDTTILRARDLSVSYGKVAALRGLDLAVEPGEIVSLIGPNGAGKTTFANTASGFLEYDGSVEYNGEEVAEIGQTELVERGMIHCTEKRDLFGHMTVEDNLELGAYLRDDDVLEERMAFVYELFPRLEERRGQNARSMSGGEQQMLAIGRALMGDPELLILDEPTLGLAPVILKDIAEAFDPILEQGVTILLTEQNVTFALEHADRIYLLENGTAVREGTPEELKGDEYIRDSYLGG
;
A
#
# COMPACT_ATOMS: atom_id res chain seq x y z
N MET A 1 -67.53 11.76 -43.95
CA MET A 1 -67.92 10.74 -43.00
C MET A 1 -66.60 10.05 -42.58
N SER A 2 -65.99 10.58 -41.54
CA SER A 2 -65.98 10.10 -40.15
C SER A 2 -65.35 8.71 -40.06
N THR A 3 -64.33 8.47 -39.36
CA THR A 3 -63.99 8.65 -37.94
C THR A 3 -62.53 8.22 -37.76
N ASP A 4 -61.67 8.97 -37.19
CA ASP A 4 -61.29 8.94 -35.79
C ASP A 4 -60.77 7.60 -35.27
N GLY A 5 -59.47 7.55 -34.90
CA GLY A 5 -58.79 6.44 -34.24
C GLY A 5 -57.63 6.95 -33.43
N ALA A 6 -57.84 7.14 -32.16
CA ALA A 6 -56.97 7.77 -31.19
C ALA A 6 -55.72 6.91 -30.87
N ASP A 7 -54.59 7.58 -30.73
CA ASP A 7 -53.34 7.13 -30.16
C ASP A 7 -53.49 6.80 -28.66
N GLY A 8 -53.14 5.56 -28.27
CA GLY A 8 -52.96 5.12 -26.89
C GLY A 8 -51.48 5.15 -26.53
N VAL A 9 -51.04 6.20 -25.87
CA VAL A 9 -49.72 6.24 -25.21
C VAL A 9 -49.84 5.49 -23.88
N ASP A 10 -49.12 4.43 -23.73
CA ASP A 10 -48.94 3.68 -22.47
C ASP A 10 -47.85 4.33 -21.61
N PRO A 11 -48.14 4.88 -20.43
CA PRO A 11 -47.17 5.49 -19.54
C PRO A 11 -46.87 4.57 -18.35
N THR A 12 -46.11 3.48 -18.55
CA THR A 12 -45.57 2.72 -17.40
C THR A 12 -44.28 2.00 -17.79
N ARG A 13 -43.19 2.78 -17.86
CA ARG A 13 -41.86 2.24 -17.72
C ARG A 13 -41.19 2.89 -16.51
N GLU A 14 -41.61 2.43 -15.31
CA GLU A 14 -40.88 2.68 -14.07
C GLU A 14 -39.52 2.02 -14.17
N SER A 15 -38.48 2.84 -14.24
CA SER A 15 -37.09 2.44 -14.01
C SER A 15 -36.96 2.09 -12.52
N LYS A 16 -36.98 0.79 -12.22
CA LYS A 16 -36.56 0.28 -10.91
C LYS A 16 -35.05 0.48 -10.79
N SER A 17 -34.64 1.58 -10.16
CA SER A 17 -33.35 1.71 -9.53
C SER A 17 -33.31 0.69 -8.37
N GLY A 18 -32.67 -0.44 -8.62
CA GLY A 18 -32.40 -1.42 -7.58
C GLY A 18 -31.34 -0.88 -6.64
N THR A 19 -31.75 -0.26 -5.54
CA THR A 19 -30.93 -0.17 -4.34
C THR A 19 -30.90 -1.54 -3.72
N GLY A 20 -29.87 -2.34 -4.08
CA GLY A 20 -29.46 -3.49 -3.29
C GLY A 20 -29.05 -3.03 -1.89
N PRO A 21 -29.10 -3.90 -0.87
CA PRO A 21 -28.60 -3.54 0.46
C PRO A 21 -27.15 -3.11 0.33
N ALA A 22 -26.76 -1.98 0.98
CA ALA A 22 -25.39 -1.54 1.10
C ALA A 22 -24.57 -2.71 1.71
N GLY A 23 -23.80 -3.40 0.87
CA GLY A 23 -22.74 -4.26 1.35
C GLY A 23 -21.84 -3.41 2.22
N THR A 24 -21.48 -3.89 3.38
CA THR A 24 -20.46 -3.28 4.20
C THR A 24 -19.21 -3.14 3.31
N ASP A 25 -18.84 -1.90 3.00
CA ASP A 25 -17.61 -1.61 2.26
C ASP A 25 -16.46 -2.11 3.13
N THR A 26 -15.83 -3.21 2.72
CA THR A 26 -14.77 -3.86 3.50
C THR A 26 -13.38 -3.28 3.19
N THR A 27 -13.32 -2.25 2.37
CA THR A 27 -12.06 -1.64 1.93
C THR A 27 -11.34 -0.97 3.09
N ILE A 28 -10.07 -1.33 3.31
CA ILE A 28 -9.23 -0.72 4.36
C ILE A 28 -8.67 0.64 3.93
N LEU A 29 -8.28 0.79 2.65
CA LEU A 29 -7.81 2.04 2.06
C LEU A 29 -8.48 2.25 0.71
N ARG A 30 -9.06 3.44 0.50
CA ARG A 30 -9.69 3.79 -0.77
C ARG A 30 -9.32 5.20 -1.19
N ALA A 31 -8.82 5.36 -2.41
CA ALA A 31 -8.65 6.64 -3.08
C ALA A 31 -9.69 6.78 -4.21
N ARG A 32 -10.31 7.97 -4.35
CA ARG A 32 -11.25 8.30 -5.43
C ARG A 32 -10.92 9.66 -6.02
N ASP A 33 -10.77 9.69 -7.35
CA ASP A 33 -10.43 10.91 -8.13
C ASP A 33 -9.25 11.69 -7.51
N LEU A 34 -8.28 10.93 -6.94
CA LEU A 34 -7.18 11.48 -6.18
C LEU A 34 -6.22 12.27 -7.08
N SER A 35 -6.05 13.54 -6.79
CA SER A 35 -5.14 14.41 -7.52
C SER A 35 -4.20 15.15 -6.56
N VAL A 36 -2.90 15.17 -6.90
CA VAL A 36 -1.85 15.82 -6.09
C VAL A 36 -0.92 16.61 -7.00
N SER A 37 -0.59 17.84 -6.60
CA SER A 37 0.29 18.71 -7.35
C SER A 37 1.42 19.31 -6.50
N TYR A 38 2.64 19.30 -7.02
CA TYR A 38 3.76 20.05 -6.48
C TYR A 38 3.92 21.36 -7.28
N GLY A 39 3.32 22.42 -6.77
CA GLY A 39 3.25 23.69 -7.48
C GLY A 39 2.48 23.59 -8.80
N LYS A 40 3.17 23.62 -9.95
CA LYS A 40 2.54 23.49 -11.28
C LYS A 40 2.61 22.07 -11.86
N VAL A 41 3.24 21.14 -11.18
CA VAL A 41 3.44 19.78 -11.67
C VAL A 41 2.43 18.87 -10.99
N ALA A 42 1.48 18.35 -11.75
CA ALA A 42 0.56 17.33 -11.26
C ALA A 42 1.28 15.98 -11.18
N ALA A 43 1.40 15.44 -9.97
CA ALA A 43 2.02 14.15 -9.69
C ALA A 43 1.00 13.00 -9.71
N LEU A 44 -0.23 13.24 -9.25
CA LEU A 44 -1.38 12.33 -9.40
C LEU A 44 -2.53 13.07 -10.09
N ARG A 45 -3.35 12.33 -10.87
CA ARG A 45 -4.38 12.89 -11.74
C ARG A 45 -5.59 11.98 -11.79
N GLY A 46 -6.52 12.17 -10.85
CA GLY A 46 -7.75 11.38 -10.80
C GLY A 46 -7.48 9.89 -10.60
N LEU A 47 -6.60 9.55 -9.66
CA LEU A 47 -6.27 8.15 -9.35
C LEU A 47 -7.38 7.54 -8.49
N ASP A 48 -7.94 6.42 -8.98
CA ASP A 48 -8.79 5.52 -8.21
C ASP A 48 -7.97 4.28 -7.81
N LEU A 49 -8.00 3.92 -6.52
CA LEU A 49 -7.32 2.76 -5.98
C LEU A 49 -8.06 2.27 -4.73
N ALA A 50 -8.16 0.98 -4.55
CA ALA A 50 -8.72 0.37 -3.36
C ALA A 50 -7.79 -0.74 -2.84
N VAL A 51 -7.78 -0.96 -1.52
CA VAL A 51 -7.07 -2.04 -0.84
C VAL A 51 -8.06 -2.72 0.09
N GLU A 52 -8.24 -4.03 -0.09
CA GLU A 52 -9.08 -4.86 0.77
C GLU A 52 -8.25 -5.39 1.96
N PRO A 53 -8.87 -5.71 3.11
CA PRO A 53 -8.14 -6.30 4.22
C PRO A 53 -7.52 -7.66 3.87
N GLY A 54 -6.27 -7.87 4.29
CA GLY A 54 -5.56 -9.14 4.17
C GLY A 54 -5.01 -9.46 2.78
N GLU A 55 -5.00 -8.49 1.84
CA GLU A 55 -4.35 -8.66 0.53
C GLU A 55 -3.00 -7.91 0.45
N ILE A 56 -2.19 -8.30 -0.51
CA ILE A 56 -1.03 -7.55 -0.98
C ILE A 56 -1.43 -6.81 -2.25
N VAL A 57 -1.56 -5.49 -2.17
CA VAL A 57 -1.76 -4.64 -3.35
C VAL A 57 -0.44 -4.00 -3.75
N SER A 58 -0.07 -4.06 -5.02
CA SER A 58 1.12 -3.37 -5.52
C SER A 58 0.77 -2.26 -6.50
N LEU A 59 1.29 -1.06 -6.24
CA LEU A 59 1.27 0.08 -7.16
C LEU A 59 2.60 0.13 -7.89
N ILE A 60 2.63 -0.38 -9.13
CA ILE A 60 3.84 -0.45 -9.95
C ILE A 60 3.93 0.72 -10.93
N GLY A 61 5.12 1.03 -11.38
CA GLY A 61 5.35 2.03 -12.43
C GLY A 61 6.78 2.56 -12.44
N PRO A 62 7.16 3.33 -13.48
CA PRO A 62 8.49 3.90 -13.59
C PRO A 62 8.75 4.97 -12.52
N ASN A 63 10.02 5.38 -12.39
CA ASN A 63 10.38 6.51 -11.53
C ASN A 63 9.66 7.78 -12.01
N GLY A 64 9.09 8.52 -11.04
CA GLY A 64 8.30 9.72 -11.31
C GLY A 64 6.86 9.46 -11.73
N ALA A 65 6.37 8.20 -11.74
CA ALA A 65 4.97 7.88 -12.04
C ALA A 65 3.98 8.40 -10.99
N GLY A 66 4.42 8.66 -9.75
CA GLY A 66 3.58 9.16 -8.66
C GLY A 66 3.43 8.19 -7.48
N LYS A 67 4.14 7.05 -7.46
CA LYS A 67 4.02 6.00 -6.44
C LYS A 67 4.27 6.51 -5.01
N THR A 68 5.44 7.10 -4.75
CA THR A 68 5.78 7.72 -3.45
C THR A 68 4.83 8.87 -3.11
N THR A 69 4.33 9.61 -4.12
CA THR A 69 3.31 10.64 -3.90
C THR A 69 2.04 10.02 -3.37
N PHE A 70 1.60 8.90 -3.94
CA PHE A 70 0.43 8.16 -3.44
C PHE A 70 0.65 7.65 -2.01
N ALA A 71 1.78 6.99 -1.73
CA ALA A 71 2.11 6.49 -0.39
C ALA A 71 2.12 7.61 0.67
N ASN A 72 2.75 8.74 0.34
CA ASN A 72 2.77 9.92 1.21
C ASN A 72 1.38 10.54 1.42
N THR A 73 0.54 10.56 0.37
CA THR A 73 -0.82 11.09 0.47
C THR A 73 -1.69 10.19 1.35
N ALA A 74 -1.65 8.88 1.11
CA ALA A 74 -2.38 7.90 1.91
C ALA A 74 -1.99 7.95 3.40
N SER A 75 -0.73 8.28 3.70
CA SER A 75 -0.21 8.42 5.07
C SER A 75 -0.40 9.82 5.67
N GLY A 76 -1.16 10.71 5.02
CA GLY A 76 -1.49 12.04 5.53
C GLY A 76 -0.35 13.07 5.47
N PHE A 77 0.72 12.84 4.67
CA PHE A 77 1.82 13.79 4.54
C PHE A 77 1.59 14.89 3.50
N LEU A 78 0.61 14.72 2.61
CA LEU A 78 0.37 15.64 1.49
C LEU A 78 -1.09 16.06 1.43
N GLU A 79 -1.32 17.32 1.08
CA GLU A 79 -2.64 17.82 0.69
C GLU A 79 -3.02 17.30 -0.70
N TYR A 80 -4.30 17.06 -0.95
CA TYR A 80 -4.81 16.49 -2.18
C TYR A 80 -6.21 17.00 -2.51
N ASP A 81 -6.61 16.85 -3.77
CA ASP A 81 -7.99 16.95 -4.24
C ASP A 81 -8.54 15.53 -4.46
N GLY A 82 -9.85 15.35 -4.33
CA GLY A 82 -10.49 14.03 -4.34
C GLY A 82 -10.74 13.50 -2.94
N SER A 83 -10.65 12.19 -2.74
CA SER A 83 -10.87 11.54 -1.44
C SER A 83 -9.87 10.41 -1.21
N VAL A 84 -9.37 10.30 0.03
CA VAL A 84 -8.62 9.14 0.53
C VAL A 84 -9.22 8.74 1.86
N GLU A 85 -9.84 7.57 1.90
CA GLU A 85 -10.50 7.02 3.09
C GLU A 85 -9.65 5.87 3.67
N TYR A 86 -9.44 5.89 4.98
CA TYR A 86 -8.88 4.78 5.75
C TYR A 86 -9.93 4.26 6.73
N ASN A 87 -10.29 2.99 6.62
CA ASN A 87 -11.39 2.38 7.38
C ASN A 87 -12.71 3.19 7.29
N GLY A 88 -12.96 3.80 6.12
CA GLY A 88 -14.16 4.58 5.82
C GLY A 88 -14.15 6.01 6.36
N GLU A 89 -13.03 6.49 6.93
CA GLU A 89 -12.87 7.89 7.36
C GLU A 89 -11.86 8.61 6.46
N GLU A 90 -12.13 9.88 6.15
CA GLU A 90 -11.27 10.70 5.28
C GLU A 90 -9.92 10.99 5.96
N VAL A 91 -8.81 10.60 5.30
CA VAL A 91 -7.44 10.74 5.84
C VAL A 91 -7.09 12.19 6.17
N ALA A 92 -7.60 13.16 5.39
CA ALA A 92 -7.38 14.58 5.65
C ALA A 92 -7.98 15.05 6.99
N GLU A 93 -8.95 14.33 7.54
CA GLU A 93 -9.58 14.63 8.82
C GLU A 93 -8.87 13.91 9.99
N ILE A 94 -8.01 12.93 9.69
CA ILE A 94 -7.23 12.15 10.66
C ILE A 94 -5.81 12.72 10.72
N GLY A 95 -5.30 12.98 11.91
CA GLY A 95 -3.89 13.42 12.08
C GLY A 95 -2.91 12.27 11.88
N GLN A 96 -1.67 12.56 11.44
CA GLN A 96 -0.65 11.53 11.17
C GLN A 96 -0.39 10.61 12.37
N THR A 97 -0.31 11.15 13.59
CA THR A 97 -0.13 10.35 14.82
C THR A 97 -1.31 9.39 15.00
N GLU A 98 -2.52 9.86 14.79
CA GLU A 98 -3.73 9.06 14.92
C GLU A 98 -3.83 7.97 13.84
N LEU A 99 -3.37 8.23 12.61
CA LEU A 99 -3.26 7.19 11.57
C LEU A 99 -2.35 6.04 12.03
N VAL A 100 -1.20 6.37 12.63
CA VAL A 100 -0.27 5.37 13.19
C VAL A 100 -0.91 4.63 14.38
N GLU A 101 -1.57 5.34 15.29
CA GLU A 101 -2.30 4.74 16.42
C GLU A 101 -3.38 3.77 15.95
N ARG A 102 -4.05 4.08 14.84
CA ARG A 102 -5.06 3.25 14.20
C ARG A 102 -4.47 2.13 13.32
N GLY A 103 -3.15 1.99 13.23
CA GLY A 103 -2.47 0.90 12.55
C GLY A 103 -2.13 1.15 11.07
N MET A 104 -2.22 2.38 10.54
CA MET A 104 -1.63 2.70 9.24
C MET A 104 -0.15 3.06 9.42
N ILE A 105 0.76 2.20 9.00
CA ILE A 105 2.19 2.41 9.17
C ILE A 105 2.90 2.45 7.82
N HIS A 106 3.68 3.51 7.59
CA HIS A 106 4.39 3.74 6.34
C HIS A 106 5.91 3.58 6.54
N CYS A 107 6.47 2.58 5.88
CA CYS A 107 7.92 2.39 5.72
C CYS A 107 8.37 3.09 4.44
N THR A 108 9.00 4.25 4.58
CA THR A 108 9.44 5.11 3.47
C THR A 108 10.62 4.51 2.70
N GLU A 109 10.81 4.91 1.43
CA GLU A 109 11.95 4.55 0.58
C GLU A 109 13.31 4.80 1.28
N LYS A 110 13.42 5.89 2.06
CA LYS A 110 14.64 6.25 2.79
C LYS A 110 14.90 5.43 4.05
N ARG A 111 13.93 4.57 4.45
CA ARG A 111 13.97 3.76 5.66
C ARG A 111 13.92 4.57 6.97
N ASP A 112 14.41 5.79 6.97
CA ASP A 112 14.43 6.77 8.08
C ASP A 112 14.81 6.15 9.45
N LEU A 113 15.87 5.30 9.42
CA LEU A 113 16.39 4.64 10.62
C LEU A 113 17.17 5.61 11.51
N PHE A 114 17.11 5.39 12.81
CA PHE A 114 17.96 6.08 13.77
C PHE A 114 19.36 5.44 13.77
N GLY A 115 20.20 5.88 12.85
CA GLY A 115 21.48 5.25 12.52
C GLY A 115 22.47 5.13 13.68
N HIS A 116 22.39 6.00 14.72
CA HIS A 116 23.23 5.95 15.91
C HIS A 116 22.70 5.05 17.03
N MET A 117 21.47 4.60 16.88
CA MET A 117 20.82 3.65 17.78
C MET A 117 21.07 2.21 17.33
N THR A 118 20.94 1.28 18.23
CA THR A 118 21.07 -0.15 17.92
C THR A 118 19.89 -0.67 17.12
N VAL A 119 19.98 -1.89 16.61
CA VAL A 119 18.85 -2.62 16.02
C VAL A 119 17.70 -2.69 17.02
N GLU A 120 17.98 -3.15 18.24
CA GLU A 120 17.01 -3.31 19.32
C GLU A 120 16.32 -1.96 19.66
N ASP A 121 17.09 -0.87 19.85
CA ASP A 121 16.54 0.45 20.11
C ASP A 121 15.62 0.94 18.96
N ASN A 122 16.00 0.68 17.68
CA ASN A 122 15.16 1.04 16.55
C ASN A 122 13.84 0.27 16.53
N LEU A 123 13.86 -1.03 16.89
CA LEU A 123 12.65 -1.84 16.97
C LEU A 123 11.76 -1.36 18.13
N GLU A 124 12.30 -1.14 19.32
CA GLU A 124 11.57 -0.61 20.49
C GLU A 124 10.87 0.71 20.17
N LEU A 125 11.54 1.63 19.44
CA LEU A 125 10.93 2.88 19.00
C LEU A 125 9.71 2.66 18.06
N GLY A 126 9.67 1.57 17.31
CA GLY A 126 8.51 1.22 16.48
C GLY A 126 7.26 0.97 17.32
N ALA A 127 7.43 0.48 18.53
CA ALA A 127 6.33 0.22 19.47
C ALA A 127 5.96 1.41 20.38
N TYR A 128 6.57 2.59 20.19
CA TYR A 128 6.42 3.74 21.11
C TYR A 128 4.97 4.15 21.43
N LEU A 129 4.04 3.94 20.50
CA LEU A 129 2.61 4.23 20.67
C LEU A 129 1.79 3.00 21.12
N ARG A 130 2.44 1.91 21.49
CA ARG A 130 1.79 0.64 21.90
C ARG A 130 2.07 0.33 23.35
N ASP A 131 1.26 -0.55 23.92
CA ASP A 131 1.42 -1.01 25.30
C ASP A 131 2.64 -1.93 25.44
N ASP A 132 3.36 -1.82 26.56
CA ASP A 132 4.57 -2.60 26.85
C ASP A 132 4.30 -4.12 26.96
N ASP A 133 3.07 -4.52 27.25
CA ASP A 133 2.68 -5.91 27.50
C ASP A 133 2.87 -6.84 26.28
N VAL A 134 2.91 -6.28 25.06
CA VAL A 134 3.06 -7.04 23.80
C VAL A 134 4.42 -6.83 23.10
N LEU A 135 5.29 -6.02 23.70
CA LEU A 135 6.59 -5.66 23.13
C LEU A 135 7.47 -6.89 22.86
N GLU A 136 7.58 -7.78 23.86
CA GLU A 136 8.42 -8.98 23.76
C GLU A 136 7.90 -9.95 22.67
N GLU A 137 6.59 -10.12 22.57
CA GLU A 137 5.97 -10.98 21.56
C GLU A 137 6.23 -10.46 20.14
N ARG A 138 6.05 -9.16 19.91
CA ARG A 138 6.32 -8.51 18.63
C ARG A 138 7.80 -8.55 18.27
N MET A 139 8.67 -8.30 19.24
CA MET A 139 10.11 -8.40 19.04
C MET A 139 10.51 -9.82 18.61
N ALA A 140 9.95 -10.85 19.26
CA ALA A 140 10.17 -12.25 18.90
C ALA A 140 9.69 -12.54 17.47
N PHE A 141 8.50 -12.05 17.09
CA PHE A 141 7.97 -12.19 15.73
C PHE A 141 8.90 -11.53 14.68
N VAL A 142 9.36 -10.31 14.92
CA VAL A 142 10.30 -9.61 14.02
C VAL A 142 11.60 -10.38 13.88
N TYR A 143 12.11 -10.97 14.96
CA TYR A 143 13.34 -11.77 14.94
C TYR A 143 13.13 -13.13 14.24
N GLU A 144 11.93 -13.72 14.32
CA GLU A 144 11.57 -14.91 13.54
C GLU A 144 11.58 -14.61 12.04
N LEU A 145 10.98 -13.48 11.62
CA LEU A 145 10.99 -13.04 10.23
C LEU A 145 12.41 -12.71 9.74
N PHE A 146 13.20 -12.05 10.58
CA PHE A 146 14.52 -11.54 10.21
C PHE A 146 15.60 -11.94 11.23
N PRO A 147 16.05 -13.21 11.28
CA PRO A 147 17.00 -13.70 12.27
C PRO A 147 18.32 -12.91 12.33
N ARG A 148 18.71 -12.29 11.21
CA ARG A 148 19.89 -11.41 11.15
C ARG A 148 19.77 -10.18 12.05
N LEU A 149 18.55 -9.70 12.33
CA LEU A 149 18.34 -8.58 13.25
C LEU A 149 18.62 -9.00 14.69
N GLU A 150 18.22 -10.22 15.09
CA GLU A 150 18.51 -10.77 16.41
C GLU A 150 20.01 -10.96 16.64
N GLU A 151 20.71 -11.57 15.66
CA GLU A 151 22.17 -11.76 15.69
C GLU A 151 22.92 -10.44 15.88
N ARG A 152 22.34 -9.32 15.46
CA ARG A 152 22.93 -7.99 15.43
C ARG A 152 22.24 -6.97 16.32
N ARG A 153 21.40 -7.41 17.26
CA ARG A 153 20.55 -6.53 18.09
C ARG A 153 21.28 -5.37 18.74
N GLY A 154 22.52 -5.58 19.18
CA GLY A 154 23.38 -4.54 19.78
C GLY A 154 24.20 -3.72 18.77
N GLN A 155 24.05 -3.95 17.45
CA GLN A 155 24.80 -3.24 16.42
C GLN A 155 24.08 -1.95 16.02
N ASN A 156 24.83 -0.86 15.80
CA ASN A 156 24.25 0.40 15.33
C ASN A 156 23.72 0.27 13.90
N ALA A 157 22.49 0.74 13.65
CA ALA A 157 21.80 0.64 12.36
C ALA A 157 22.62 1.20 11.18
N ARG A 158 23.37 2.30 11.37
CA ARG A 158 24.23 2.88 10.31
C ARG A 158 25.36 1.98 9.82
N SER A 159 25.76 0.98 10.61
CA SER A 159 26.84 0.06 10.26
C SER A 159 26.36 -1.24 9.59
N MET A 160 25.05 -1.38 9.41
CA MET A 160 24.41 -2.48 8.71
C MET A 160 24.49 -2.30 7.19
N SER A 161 24.41 -3.41 6.45
CA SER A 161 24.22 -3.37 4.99
C SER A 161 22.86 -2.77 4.62
N GLY A 162 22.71 -2.30 3.36
CA GLY A 162 21.44 -1.73 2.90
C GLY A 162 20.26 -2.72 3.02
N GLY A 163 20.50 -4.02 2.80
CA GLY A 163 19.47 -5.06 2.98
C GLY A 163 19.08 -5.28 4.43
N GLU A 164 20.05 -5.34 5.35
CA GLU A 164 19.78 -5.43 6.79
C GLU A 164 19.05 -4.18 7.31
N GLN A 165 19.39 -3.00 6.78
CA GLN A 165 18.65 -1.77 7.10
C GLN A 165 17.21 -1.81 6.59
N GLN A 166 16.95 -2.45 5.44
CA GLN A 166 15.59 -2.62 4.94
C GLN A 166 14.78 -3.56 5.83
N MET A 167 15.37 -4.70 6.21
CA MET A 167 14.73 -5.61 7.17
C MET A 167 14.44 -4.90 8.50
N LEU A 168 15.38 -4.08 8.99
CA LEU A 168 15.17 -3.31 10.22
C LEU A 168 14.06 -2.28 10.08
N ALA A 169 13.94 -1.60 8.93
CA ALA A 169 12.87 -0.64 8.69
C ALA A 169 11.49 -1.31 8.65
N ILE A 170 11.38 -2.46 7.98
CA ILE A 170 10.16 -3.28 7.97
C ILE A 170 9.87 -3.81 9.39
N GLY A 171 10.87 -4.37 10.08
CA GLY A 171 10.73 -4.84 11.46
C GLY A 171 10.23 -3.74 12.40
N ARG A 172 10.81 -2.54 12.32
CA ARG A 172 10.37 -1.38 13.12
C ARG A 172 8.91 -1.00 12.81
N ALA A 173 8.49 -1.06 11.55
CA ALA A 173 7.10 -0.81 11.19
C ALA A 173 6.16 -1.87 11.78
N LEU A 174 6.54 -3.14 11.79
CA LEU A 174 5.77 -4.24 12.38
C LEU A 174 5.64 -4.12 13.90
N MET A 175 6.65 -3.56 14.60
CA MET A 175 6.54 -3.27 16.03
C MET A 175 5.38 -2.33 16.37
N GLY A 176 4.96 -1.50 15.41
CA GLY A 176 3.82 -0.60 15.53
C GLY A 176 2.45 -1.28 15.36
N ASP A 177 2.36 -2.61 15.24
CA ASP A 177 1.10 -3.35 15.09
C ASP A 177 0.22 -2.83 13.94
N PRO A 178 0.68 -2.92 12.69
CA PRO A 178 -0.07 -2.36 11.58
C PRO A 178 -1.32 -3.19 11.25
N GLU A 179 -2.43 -2.51 10.93
CA GLU A 179 -3.54 -3.08 10.13
C GLU A 179 -3.23 -2.93 8.63
N LEU A 180 -2.59 -1.80 8.24
CA LEU A 180 -2.13 -1.51 6.89
C LEU A 180 -0.65 -1.10 6.93
N LEU A 181 0.19 -1.92 6.32
CA LEU A 181 1.62 -1.66 6.14
C LEU A 181 1.88 -1.16 4.73
N ILE A 182 2.29 0.10 4.60
CA ILE A 182 2.70 0.70 3.33
C ILE A 182 4.22 0.58 3.22
N LEU A 183 4.71 -0.10 2.17
CA LEU A 183 6.12 -0.28 1.87
C LEU A 183 6.47 0.47 0.57
N ASP A 184 7.23 1.56 0.69
CA ASP A 184 7.62 2.38 -0.46
C ASP A 184 8.97 1.93 -1.01
N GLU A 185 8.96 1.32 -2.22
CA GLU A 185 10.12 0.78 -2.95
C GLU A 185 11.00 -0.17 -2.09
N PRO A 186 10.42 -1.16 -1.38
CA PRO A 186 11.17 -2.00 -0.42
C PRO A 186 12.29 -2.81 -1.08
N THR A 187 12.26 -3.01 -2.40
CA THR A 187 13.25 -3.82 -3.13
C THR A 187 14.38 -3.00 -3.75
N LEU A 188 14.28 -1.68 -3.72
CA LEU A 188 15.19 -0.79 -4.46
C LEU A 188 16.66 -0.95 -4.05
N GLY A 189 17.51 -1.31 -5.02
CA GLY A 189 18.95 -1.42 -4.82
C GLY A 189 19.41 -2.58 -3.96
N LEU A 190 18.57 -3.58 -3.72
CA LEU A 190 18.87 -4.74 -2.90
C LEU A 190 19.38 -5.93 -3.73
N ALA A 191 20.21 -6.75 -3.10
CA ALA A 191 20.68 -8.00 -3.70
C ALA A 191 19.54 -9.06 -3.74
N PRO A 192 19.52 -9.96 -4.73
CA PRO A 192 18.46 -10.97 -4.89
C PRO A 192 18.17 -11.82 -3.65
N VAL A 193 19.20 -12.12 -2.86
CA VAL A 193 19.03 -12.89 -1.61
C VAL A 193 18.18 -12.12 -0.59
N ILE A 194 18.35 -10.80 -0.52
CA ILE A 194 17.56 -9.95 0.40
C ILE A 194 16.12 -9.80 -0.09
N LEU A 195 15.91 -9.71 -1.42
CA LEU A 195 14.56 -9.70 -2.00
C LEU A 195 13.79 -10.94 -1.60
N LYS A 196 14.46 -12.10 -1.60
CA LYS A 196 13.86 -13.35 -1.17
C LYS A 196 13.51 -13.33 0.32
N ASP A 197 14.43 -12.88 1.19
CA ASP A 197 14.17 -12.79 2.63
C ASP A 197 12.97 -11.84 2.94
N ILE A 198 12.84 -10.72 2.20
CA ILE A 198 11.70 -9.80 2.33
C ILE A 198 10.41 -10.45 1.84
N ALA A 199 10.44 -11.13 0.70
CA ALA A 199 9.27 -11.81 0.14
C ALA A 199 8.78 -12.93 1.06
N GLU A 200 9.69 -13.73 1.63
CA GLU A 200 9.36 -14.79 2.58
C GLU A 200 8.70 -14.28 3.88
N ALA A 201 8.87 -12.99 4.20
CA ALA A 201 8.22 -12.37 5.35
C ALA A 201 6.75 -11.99 5.07
N PHE A 202 6.31 -11.88 3.83
CA PHE A 202 4.95 -11.40 3.51
C PHE A 202 3.87 -12.35 4.00
N ASP A 203 3.98 -13.65 3.73
CA ASP A 203 2.97 -14.62 4.17
C ASP A 203 2.78 -14.62 5.69
N PRO A 204 3.86 -14.72 6.53
CA PRO A 204 3.70 -14.59 7.98
C PRO A 204 3.10 -13.26 8.44
N ILE A 205 3.40 -12.15 7.74
CA ILE A 205 2.82 -10.83 8.05
C ILE A 205 1.31 -10.84 7.76
N LEU A 206 0.88 -11.39 6.61
CA LEU A 206 -0.54 -11.54 6.28
C LEU A 206 -1.27 -12.46 7.29
N GLU A 207 -0.63 -13.53 7.77
CA GLU A 207 -1.17 -14.44 8.78
C GLU A 207 -1.45 -13.74 10.12
N GLN A 208 -0.77 -12.63 10.42
CA GLN A 208 -1.10 -11.75 11.55
C GLN A 208 -2.29 -10.81 11.28
N GLY A 209 -2.91 -10.88 10.09
CA GLY A 209 -4.03 -10.03 9.68
C GLY A 209 -3.62 -8.67 9.13
N VAL A 210 -2.34 -8.46 8.86
CA VAL A 210 -1.81 -7.22 8.27
C VAL A 210 -2.13 -7.17 6.78
N THR A 211 -2.57 -6.02 6.30
CA THR A 211 -2.73 -5.73 4.86
C THR A 211 -1.48 -5.04 4.35
N ILE A 212 -1.03 -5.36 3.15
CA ILE A 212 0.22 -4.78 2.61
C ILE A 212 -0.07 -3.99 1.34
N LEU A 213 0.38 -2.73 1.31
CA LEU A 213 0.43 -1.91 0.12
C LEU A 213 1.89 -1.67 -0.27
N LEU A 214 2.28 -2.18 -1.45
CA LEU A 214 3.62 -2.00 -2.01
C LEU A 214 3.60 -0.90 -3.06
N THR A 215 4.59 -0.01 -3.04
CA THR A 215 4.94 0.74 -4.25
C THR A 215 6.23 0.13 -4.82
N GLU A 216 6.27 -0.16 -6.11
CA GLU A 216 7.40 -0.88 -6.71
C GLU A 216 7.72 -0.42 -8.14
N GLN A 217 9.00 -0.36 -8.44
CA GLN A 217 9.48 -0.30 -9.82
C GLN A 217 9.76 -1.69 -10.38
N ASN A 218 10.04 -2.67 -9.51
CA ASN A 218 10.31 -4.04 -9.89
C ASN A 218 9.01 -4.80 -10.21
N VAL A 219 8.59 -4.73 -11.48
CA VAL A 219 7.35 -5.35 -11.96
C VAL A 219 7.35 -6.86 -11.74
N THR A 220 8.51 -7.53 -11.93
CA THR A 220 8.62 -8.98 -11.71
C THR A 220 8.32 -9.33 -10.25
N PHE A 221 8.90 -8.60 -9.30
CA PHE A 221 8.65 -8.81 -7.89
C PHE A 221 7.17 -8.62 -7.53
N ALA A 222 6.53 -7.56 -8.04
CA ALA A 222 5.10 -7.34 -7.82
C ALA A 222 4.24 -8.48 -8.41
N LEU A 223 4.55 -8.94 -9.64
CA LEU A 223 3.83 -10.05 -10.29
C LEU A 223 4.01 -11.41 -9.59
N GLU A 224 5.05 -11.57 -8.77
CA GLU A 224 5.32 -12.80 -8.03
C GLU A 224 4.66 -12.81 -6.65
N HIS A 225 4.42 -11.63 -6.04
CA HIS A 225 4.06 -11.54 -4.63
C HIS A 225 2.77 -10.77 -4.32
N ALA A 226 2.22 -9.99 -5.26
CA ALA A 226 0.97 -9.27 -5.04
C ALA A 226 -0.26 -10.09 -5.42
N ASP A 227 -1.39 -9.83 -4.76
CA ASP A 227 -2.70 -10.37 -5.13
C ASP A 227 -3.36 -9.52 -6.21
N ARG A 228 -3.15 -8.18 -6.15
CA ARG A 228 -3.68 -7.21 -7.09
C ARG A 228 -2.66 -6.11 -7.37
N ILE A 229 -2.64 -5.65 -8.60
CA ILE A 229 -1.63 -4.70 -9.08
C ILE A 229 -2.30 -3.56 -9.84
N TYR A 230 -1.87 -2.34 -9.54
CA TYR A 230 -2.15 -1.14 -10.30
C TYR A 230 -0.89 -0.68 -11.02
N LEU A 231 -0.96 -0.49 -12.35
CA LEU A 231 0.12 0.14 -13.11
C LEU A 231 -0.11 1.64 -13.18
N LEU A 232 0.78 2.40 -12.58
CA LEU A 232 0.76 3.87 -12.56
C LEU A 232 1.71 4.44 -13.61
N GLU A 233 1.19 5.29 -14.49
CA GLU A 233 1.98 6.07 -15.45
C GLU A 233 1.52 7.52 -15.47
N ASN A 234 2.48 8.45 -15.37
CA ASN A 234 2.21 9.89 -15.43
C ASN A 234 1.10 10.37 -14.46
N GLY A 235 0.99 9.72 -13.31
CA GLY A 235 0.02 10.06 -12.27
C GLY A 235 -1.36 9.44 -12.41
N THR A 236 -1.58 8.53 -13.36
CA THR A 236 -2.85 7.82 -13.58
C THR A 236 -2.67 6.31 -13.57
N ALA A 237 -3.65 5.57 -13.02
CA ALA A 237 -3.69 4.12 -13.15
C ALA A 237 -4.12 3.76 -14.58
N VAL A 238 -3.21 3.13 -15.34
CA VAL A 238 -3.47 2.74 -16.74
C VAL A 238 -3.89 1.28 -16.87
N ARG A 239 -3.61 0.45 -15.87
CA ARG A 239 -4.03 -0.95 -15.77
C ARG A 239 -4.28 -1.31 -14.31
N GLU A 240 -5.21 -2.20 -14.10
CA GLU A 240 -5.48 -2.88 -12.84
C GLU A 240 -5.80 -4.34 -13.15
N GLY A 241 -5.38 -5.25 -12.28
CA GLY A 241 -5.70 -6.67 -12.41
C GLY A 241 -4.90 -7.57 -11.48
N THR A 242 -5.19 -8.86 -11.55
CA THR A 242 -4.39 -9.89 -10.89
C THR A 242 -3.05 -10.08 -11.61
N PRO A 243 -2.04 -10.67 -10.95
CA PRO A 243 -0.77 -11.01 -11.60
C PRO A 243 -0.93 -11.84 -12.87
N GLU A 244 -1.88 -12.79 -12.88
CA GLU A 244 -2.15 -13.65 -14.04
C GLU A 244 -2.69 -12.85 -15.24
N GLU A 245 -3.62 -11.94 -14.98
CA GLU A 245 -4.19 -11.06 -16.01
C GLU A 245 -3.10 -10.14 -16.60
N LEU A 246 -2.28 -9.54 -15.73
CA LEU A 246 -1.24 -8.61 -16.15
C LEU A 246 -0.05 -9.30 -16.83
N LYS A 247 0.32 -10.53 -16.46
CA LYS A 247 1.28 -11.35 -17.21
C LYS A 247 0.79 -11.67 -18.64
N GLY A 248 -0.53 -11.73 -18.82
CA GLY A 248 -1.18 -11.92 -20.14
C GLY A 248 -1.31 -10.64 -20.98
N ASP A 249 -1.20 -9.47 -20.38
CA ASP A 249 -1.35 -8.17 -21.03
C ASP A 249 -0.13 -7.88 -21.94
N GLU A 250 -0.37 -7.64 -23.24
CA GLU A 250 0.68 -7.39 -24.24
C GLU A 250 1.49 -6.11 -23.89
N TYR A 251 0.82 -5.07 -23.39
CA TYR A 251 1.46 -3.82 -22.99
C TYR A 251 2.44 -4.01 -21.84
N ILE A 252 2.06 -4.77 -20.81
CA ILE A 252 2.93 -5.08 -19.67
C ILE A 252 4.15 -5.88 -20.11
N ARG A 253 3.94 -6.89 -20.99
CA ARG A 253 5.01 -7.74 -21.51
C ARG A 253 6.03 -6.93 -22.31
N ASP A 254 5.56 -6.11 -23.22
CA ASP A 254 6.43 -5.35 -24.13
C ASP A 254 7.16 -4.21 -23.42
N SER A 255 6.49 -3.54 -22.47
CA SER A 255 7.03 -2.35 -21.82
C SER A 255 7.86 -2.65 -20.56
N TYR A 256 7.57 -3.76 -19.86
CA TYR A 256 8.12 -3.99 -18.50
C TYR A 256 8.78 -5.35 -18.30
N LEU A 257 8.47 -6.39 -19.11
CA LEU A 257 9.03 -7.74 -18.93
C LEU A 257 10.07 -8.12 -19.98
N GLY A 258 10.37 -7.23 -20.93
CA GLY A 258 11.34 -7.44 -21.98
C GLY A 258 10.87 -8.54 -22.94
N GLY A 259 9.98 -8.19 -23.88
CA GLY A 259 9.44 -9.09 -24.89
C GLY A 259 10.48 -9.69 -25.81
#